data_1539f7a1ac65d234deb83aecf89c44bd
#
_entry.id   1539f7a1ac65d234deb83aecf89c44bd
#
_cell.length_a   1.000
_cell.length_b   1.000
_cell.length_c   1.000
_cell.angle_alpha   90.00
_cell.angle_beta   90.00
_cell.angle_gamma   90.00
#
_symmetry.space_group_name_H-M   'P 1'
#
loop_
_entity.id
_entity.type
_entity.pdbx_description
1 polymer ?
#
loop_
_entity_poly.entity_id
_entity_poly.type
_entity_poly.pdbx_seq_one_letter_code
_entity_poly.pdbx_strand_id
1 'polypeptide(L)'
;MTDQMPPPPAGAYVWTPDGYKWMPAVDAPPPPPAPAPLVPSGQGYTWRAAGSPAAPVSPDSIHRPPAANQQRRGGLAAGLIAAVIGFLKYGLVLLKFGKLGGTAISFVISVFIFAGIFGWQFGIGALLLIAIHESGHMIFARAEGLKVSAPIFLGPFGALVTTKGFRDARQEAIVAIGGPVVGTIAAGVCYVFAESLRAGNTRYLFLALAYFGFLVNLFNMIPMSPLDGGRVASAVSKWANVAGIAVLVLVLAGYYLSGAYVNPFLVLILIIGVFSTVGRFQRAKRGQEPPPLPARTRVAIGVAYLGLLLVCLVGMSVAHSALLNAGIGQQIV
;
A
#
# COMPACT_ATOMS: atom_id res chain seq x y z
N MET A 1 52.57 -5.90 31.97
CA MET A 1 53.02 -4.93 30.95
C MET A 1 52.05 -5.04 29.81
N THR A 2 51.07 -4.16 29.76
CA THR A 2 50.11 -4.05 28.63
C THR A 2 50.78 -3.17 27.61
N ASP A 3 51.16 -3.80 26.50
CA ASP A 3 51.70 -3.14 25.30
C ASP A 3 50.55 -2.31 24.67
N GLN A 4 50.47 -1.04 25.04
CA GLN A 4 49.57 -0.10 24.33
C GLN A 4 50.25 0.27 23.05
N MET A 5 49.67 -0.20 21.90
CA MET A 5 50.05 0.31 20.59
C MET A 5 49.93 1.84 20.59
N PRO A 6 50.91 2.55 20.05
CA PRO A 6 50.82 4.00 19.92
C PRO A 6 49.59 4.34 19.02
N PRO A 7 48.88 5.46 19.30
CA PRO A 7 47.77 5.89 18.48
C PRO A 7 48.26 6.07 17.04
N PRO A 8 47.43 5.72 16.06
CA PRO A 8 47.79 5.88 14.64
C PRO A 8 48.14 7.38 14.37
N PRO A 9 49.15 7.64 13.54
CA PRO A 9 49.53 8.99 13.21
C PRO A 9 48.32 9.77 12.62
N ALA A 10 48.20 11.06 12.97
CA ALA A 10 47.18 11.92 12.39
C ALA A 10 47.32 11.97 10.88
N GLY A 11 46.26 11.71 10.14
CA GLY A 11 46.20 11.73 8.69
C GLY A 11 44.76 11.70 8.19
N ALA A 12 44.57 11.82 6.88
CA ALA A 12 43.28 11.77 6.24
C ALA A 12 43.33 10.99 4.92
N TYR A 13 42.20 10.38 4.53
CA TYR A 13 42.06 9.83 3.20
C TYR A 13 41.78 10.95 2.21
N VAL A 14 42.69 11.15 1.24
CA VAL A 14 42.58 12.14 0.18
C VAL A 14 42.28 11.44 -1.13
N TRP A 15 41.33 11.95 -1.90
CA TRP A 15 41.02 11.44 -3.21
C TRP A 15 42.12 11.84 -4.22
N THR A 16 42.63 10.87 -4.96
CA THR A 16 43.58 11.05 -6.05
C THR A 16 43.02 10.43 -7.33
N PRO A 17 43.54 10.74 -8.52
CA PRO A 17 43.12 10.11 -9.78
C PRO A 17 43.12 8.58 -9.75
N ASP A 18 43.94 7.95 -8.87
CA ASP A 18 44.03 6.51 -8.70
C ASP A 18 43.15 5.96 -7.55
N GLY A 19 42.28 6.80 -6.95
CA GLY A 19 41.39 6.46 -5.84
C GLY A 19 41.78 7.14 -4.51
N TYR A 20 41.10 6.74 -3.42
CA TYR A 20 41.38 7.28 -2.08
C TYR A 20 42.70 6.70 -1.55
N LYS A 21 43.65 7.61 -1.18
CA LYS A 21 44.91 7.23 -0.47
C LYS A 21 44.95 7.89 0.89
N TRP A 22 45.38 7.14 1.90
CA TRP A 22 45.66 7.71 3.21
C TRP A 22 46.97 8.48 3.17
N MET A 23 46.96 9.74 3.64
CA MET A 23 48.13 10.60 3.72
C MET A 23 48.34 11.08 5.15
N PRO A 24 49.60 11.06 5.69
CA PRO A 24 49.92 11.66 6.97
C PRO A 24 49.61 13.15 6.97
N ALA A 25 49.27 13.72 8.12
CA ALA A 25 48.89 15.13 8.27
C ALA A 25 49.96 16.13 7.79
N VAL A 26 51.24 15.71 7.77
CA VAL A 26 52.37 16.53 7.31
C VAL A 26 52.38 16.66 5.78
N ASP A 27 51.89 15.66 5.06
CA ASP A 27 51.93 15.62 3.59
C ASP A 27 50.54 15.89 2.96
N ALA A 28 49.50 16.05 3.80
CA ALA A 28 48.17 16.36 3.31
C ALA A 28 48.12 17.79 2.73
N PRO A 29 47.57 17.96 1.52
CA PRO A 29 47.34 19.31 0.99
C PRO A 29 46.41 20.08 1.92
N PRO A 30 46.52 21.42 2.00
CA PRO A 30 45.62 22.22 2.81
C PRO A 30 44.15 21.94 2.39
N PRO A 31 43.21 21.91 3.35
CA PRO A 31 41.83 21.67 3.05
C PRO A 31 41.35 22.74 2.04
N PRO A 32 40.51 22.39 1.08
CA PRO A 32 39.96 23.38 0.16
C PRO A 32 39.27 24.49 0.95
N PRO A 33 39.32 25.76 0.49
CA PRO A 33 38.65 26.84 1.16
C PRO A 33 37.18 26.51 1.36
N ALA A 34 36.64 26.85 2.53
CA ALA A 34 35.22 26.62 2.82
C ALA A 34 34.36 27.20 1.68
N PRO A 35 33.34 26.48 1.21
CA PRO A 35 32.46 27.01 0.17
C PRO A 35 31.86 28.33 0.63
N ALA A 36 31.79 29.30 -0.30
CA ALA A 36 31.22 30.60 -0.01
C ALA A 36 29.77 30.41 0.52
N PRO A 37 29.34 31.23 1.50
CA PRO A 37 27.99 31.08 2.05
C PRO A 37 26.94 31.30 0.96
N LEU A 38 25.93 30.45 0.96
CA LEU A 38 24.76 30.58 0.11
C LEU A 38 23.94 31.79 0.54
N VAL A 39 23.72 32.73 -0.40
CA VAL A 39 22.92 33.91 -0.15
C VAL A 39 21.56 33.74 -0.87
N PRO A 40 20.44 34.02 -0.20
CA PRO A 40 19.13 33.98 -0.84
C PRO A 40 19.08 35.00 -1.98
N SER A 41 18.66 34.60 -3.17
CA SER A 41 18.32 35.44 -4.30
C SER A 41 16.83 35.32 -4.63
N GLY A 42 16.25 36.28 -5.33
CA GLY A 42 14.82 36.24 -5.69
C GLY A 42 14.38 35.05 -6.54
N GLN A 43 15.32 34.19 -6.97
CA GLN A 43 15.07 32.96 -7.74
C GLN A 43 15.68 31.70 -7.10
N GLY A 44 16.15 31.78 -5.84
CA GLY A 44 16.79 30.66 -5.14
C GLY A 44 18.10 31.06 -4.46
N TYR A 45 19.03 30.11 -4.32
CA TYR A 45 20.35 30.36 -3.73
C TYR A 45 21.41 30.42 -4.81
N THR A 46 22.28 31.46 -4.75
CA THR A 46 23.42 31.60 -5.65
C THR A 46 24.72 31.67 -4.88
N TRP A 47 25.81 31.18 -5.48
CA TRP A 47 27.16 31.32 -4.95
C TRP A 47 27.65 32.73 -5.16
N ARG A 48 28.17 33.36 -4.13
CA ARG A 48 28.81 34.68 -4.22
C ARG A 48 30.25 34.61 -3.73
N ALA A 49 31.17 35.17 -4.49
CA ALA A 49 32.56 35.21 -4.08
C ALA A 49 32.74 36.10 -2.82
N ALA A 50 33.59 35.63 -1.91
CA ALA A 50 33.95 36.43 -0.72
C ALA A 50 34.53 37.79 -1.15
N GLY A 51 33.97 38.86 -0.61
CA GLY A 51 34.43 40.24 -0.92
C GLY A 51 33.56 41.01 -1.92
N SER A 52 32.54 40.43 -2.52
CA SER A 52 31.60 41.18 -3.35
C SER A 52 30.72 42.12 -2.49
N PRO A 53 30.56 43.42 -2.86
CA PRO A 53 29.67 44.31 -2.10
C PRO A 53 28.25 43.79 -2.11
N ALA A 54 27.59 43.84 -0.96
CA ALA A 54 26.19 43.43 -0.83
C ALA A 54 25.31 44.37 -1.68
N ALA A 55 24.48 43.78 -2.55
CA ALA A 55 23.44 44.56 -3.20
C ALA A 55 22.46 45.08 -2.13
N PRO A 56 21.94 46.32 -2.25
CA PRO A 56 20.98 46.84 -1.30
C PRO A 56 19.75 45.94 -1.25
N VAL A 57 19.43 45.44 -0.07
CA VAL A 57 18.24 44.61 0.18
C VAL A 57 17.03 45.53 0.24
N SER A 58 16.09 45.38 -0.68
CA SER A 58 14.82 46.12 -0.63
C SER A 58 14.06 45.74 0.64
N PRO A 59 13.50 46.72 1.39
CA PRO A 59 12.71 46.45 2.60
C PRO A 59 11.54 45.47 2.40
N ASP A 60 11.01 45.34 1.17
CA ASP A 60 9.90 44.48 0.81
C ASP A 60 10.28 42.99 0.69
N SER A 61 11.58 42.66 0.73
CA SER A 61 12.03 41.27 0.59
C SER A 61 12.04 40.47 1.90
N ILE A 62 11.84 41.13 3.05
CA ILE A 62 12.05 40.52 4.38
C ILE A 62 10.79 39.79 4.92
N HIS A 63 9.62 39.98 4.31
CA HIS A 63 8.34 39.47 4.87
C HIS A 63 7.48 38.61 3.96
N ARG A 64 8.04 37.91 2.96
CA ARG A 64 7.30 36.84 2.30
C ARG A 64 7.82 35.47 2.77
N PRO A 65 7.05 34.73 3.60
CA PRO A 65 7.34 33.32 3.80
C PRO A 65 7.27 32.63 2.43
N PRO A 66 8.13 31.64 2.16
CA PRO A 66 8.13 30.96 0.88
C PRO A 66 6.76 30.32 0.61
N ALA A 67 6.13 30.72 -0.49
CA ALA A 67 4.87 30.15 -1.00
C ALA A 67 5.06 28.70 -1.51
N ALA A 68 5.71 27.86 -0.74
CA ALA A 68 6.27 26.59 -1.20
C ALA A 68 5.49 25.35 -0.74
N ASN A 69 4.21 25.44 -0.35
CA ASN A 69 3.49 24.20 -0.03
C ASN A 69 2.01 24.12 -0.45
N GLN A 70 1.42 25.20 -0.95
CA GLN A 70 0.01 25.13 -1.41
C GLN A 70 -0.15 24.55 -2.82
N GLN A 71 0.81 24.78 -3.72
CA GLN A 71 0.74 24.25 -5.10
C GLN A 71 0.95 22.74 -5.19
N ARG A 72 1.73 22.12 -4.28
CA ARG A 72 1.89 20.65 -4.25
C ARG A 72 0.66 19.92 -3.72
N ARG A 73 -0.08 20.51 -2.78
CA ARG A 73 -1.30 19.87 -2.24
C ARG A 73 -2.46 19.89 -3.22
N GLY A 74 -2.63 20.96 -3.99
CA GLY A 74 -3.63 21.05 -5.05
C GLY A 74 -3.33 20.12 -6.22
N GLY A 75 -2.06 19.93 -6.59
CA GLY A 75 -1.64 19.07 -7.69
C GLY A 75 -1.89 17.57 -7.45
N LEU A 76 -1.70 17.09 -6.23
CA LEU A 76 -1.96 15.68 -5.89
C LEU A 76 -3.46 15.36 -5.87
N ALA A 77 -4.29 16.24 -5.31
CA ALA A 77 -5.74 16.06 -5.32
C ALA A 77 -6.32 16.15 -6.75
N ALA A 78 -5.87 17.13 -7.54
CA ALA A 78 -6.26 17.26 -8.94
C ALA A 78 -5.76 16.07 -9.79
N GLY A 79 -4.56 15.57 -9.54
CA GLY A 79 -4.00 14.38 -10.18
C GLY A 79 -4.78 13.12 -9.85
N LEU A 80 -5.18 12.93 -8.59
CA LEU A 80 -6.03 11.81 -8.16
C LEU A 80 -7.44 11.89 -8.77
N ILE A 81 -8.05 13.07 -8.78
CA ILE A 81 -9.35 13.29 -9.40
C ILE A 81 -9.26 13.04 -10.92
N ALA A 82 -8.24 13.55 -11.59
CA ALA A 82 -8.02 13.32 -13.02
C ALA A 82 -7.75 11.83 -13.32
N ALA A 83 -7.00 11.13 -12.46
CA ALA A 83 -6.77 9.68 -12.57
C ALA A 83 -8.08 8.89 -12.37
N VAL A 84 -8.91 9.25 -11.41
CA VAL A 84 -10.21 8.61 -11.16
C VAL A 84 -11.18 8.88 -12.33
N ILE A 85 -11.26 10.11 -12.83
CA ILE A 85 -12.11 10.47 -13.98
C ILE A 85 -11.60 9.77 -15.24
N GLY A 86 -10.29 9.79 -15.49
CA GLY A 86 -9.65 9.07 -16.61
C GLY A 86 -9.93 7.58 -16.52
N PHE A 87 -9.77 6.99 -15.34
CA PHE A 87 -10.05 5.59 -15.06
C PHE A 87 -11.54 5.23 -15.31
N LEU A 88 -12.50 6.04 -14.83
CA LEU A 88 -13.91 5.83 -15.09
C LEU A 88 -14.24 5.94 -16.57
N LYS A 89 -13.67 6.94 -17.26
CA LYS A 89 -13.90 7.17 -18.68
C LYS A 89 -13.30 6.08 -19.57
N TYR A 90 -12.05 5.68 -19.30
CA TYR A 90 -11.34 4.67 -20.09
C TYR A 90 -11.66 3.24 -19.66
N GLY A 91 -11.98 3.00 -18.38
CA GLY A 91 -12.46 1.71 -17.89
C GLY A 91 -13.75 1.26 -18.57
N LEU A 92 -14.68 2.20 -18.84
CA LEU A 92 -15.90 1.92 -19.62
C LEU A 92 -15.61 1.59 -21.09
N VAL A 93 -14.56 2.15 -21.69
CA VAL A 93 -14.12 1.82 -23.05
C VAL A 93 -13.51 0.42 -23.10
N LEU A 94 -12.75 0.02 -22.06
CA LEU A 94 -12.15 -1.32 -21.95
C LEU A 94 -13.21 -2.45 -21.91
N LEU A 95 -14.40 -2.17 -21.39
CA LEU A 95 -15.52 -3.11 -21.40
C LEU A 95 -16.00 -3.46 -22.82
N LYS A 96 -15.70 -2.62 -23.83
CA LYS A 96 -16.06 -2.87 -25.24
C LYS A 96 -15.15 -3.88 -25.95
N PHE A 97 -13.94 -4.14 -25.44
CA PHE A 97 -12.96 -5.05 -26.06
C PHE A 97 -13.18 -6.54 -25.78
N GLY A 98 -14.36 -6.91 -25.31
CA GLY A 98 -14.66 -8.31 -24.93
C GLY A 98 -14.03 -8.72 -23.60
N LYS A 99 -14.51 -9.83 -23.04
CA LYS A 99 -14.19 -10.23 -21.66
C LYS A 99 -12.71 -10.49 -21.41
N LEU A 100 -12.01 -11.09 -22.35
CA LEU A 100 -10.57 -11.42 -22.21
C LEU A 100 -9.66 -10.24 -22.56
N GLY A 101 -10.00 -9.48 -23.60
CA GLY A 101 -9.24 -8.29 -23.98
C GLY A 101 -9.25 -7.21 -22.89
N GLY A 102 -10.42 -6.96 -22.29
CA GLY A 102 -10.55 -6.02 -21.16
C GLY A 102 -9.70 -6.41 -19.94
N THR A 103 -9.67 -7.70 -19.60
CA THR A 103 -8.81 -8.22 -18.51
C THR A 103 -7.33 -8.02 -18.82
N ALA A 104 -6.87 -8.41 -20.01
CA ALA A 104 -5.45 -8.30 -20.39
C ALA A 104 -4.99 -6.83 -20.41
N ILE A 105 -5.76 -5.94 -21.01
CA ILE A 105 -5.42 -4.52 -21.10
C ILE A 105 -5.42 -3.88 -19.69
N SER A 106 -6.44 -4.15 -18.86
CA SER A 106 -6.50 -3.63 -17.50
C SER A 106 -5.35 -4.15 -16.64
N PHE A 107 -4.95 -5.41 -16.81
CA PHE A 107 -3.79 -5.99 -16.12
C PHE A 107 -2.50 -5.26 -16.53
N VAL A 108 -2.25 -5.08 -17.83
CA VAL A 108 -1.05 -4.39 -18.34
C VAL A 108 -1.00 -2.95 -17.82
N ILE A 109 -2.10 -2.20 -17.91
CA ILE A 109 -2.16 -0.83 -17.36
C ILE A 109 -1.84 -0.83 -15.87
N SER A 110 -2.39 -1.79 -15.11
CA SER A 110 -2.13 -1.91 -13.67
C SER A 110 -0.66 -2.23 -13.36
N VAL A 111 0.01 -3.06 -14.20
CA VAL A 111 1.46 -3.32 -14.09
C VAL A 111 2.24 -2.01 -14.18
N PHE A 112 1.97 -1.17 -15.18
CA PHE A 112 2.67 0.11 -15.35
C PHE A 112 2.41 1.06 -14.17
N ILE A 113 1.18 1.12 -13.65
CA ILE A 113 0.84 1.95 -12.49
C ILE A 113 1.61 1.47 -11.25
N PHE A 114 1.56 0.17 -10.95
CA PHE A 114 2.28 -0.39 -9.80
C PHE A 114 3.79 -0.27 -9.94
N ALA A 115 4.33 -0.50 -11.15
CA ALA A 115 5.75 -0.34 -11.41
C ALA A 115 6.22 1.11 -11.25
N GLY A 116 5.39 2.08 -11.65
CA GLY A 116 5.68 3.50 -11.45
C GLY A 116 5.65 3.96 -9.99
N ILE A 117 4.86 3.30 -9.13
CA ILE A 117 4.74 3.64 -7.70
C ILE A 117 5.80 2.90 -6.88
N PHE A 118 6.00 1.60 -7.14
CA PHE A 118 6.75 0.68 -6.26
C PHE A 118 7.98 0.05 -6.92
N GLY A 119 8.28 0.41 -8.18
CA GLY A 119 9.29 -0.25 -8.98
C GLY A 119 8.81 -1.55 -9.64
N TRP A 120 9.48 -1.96 -10.73
CA TRP A 120 9.02 -3.06 -11.61
C TRP A 120 8.90 -4.41 -10.90
N GLN A 121 9.90 -4.79 -10.13
CA GLN A 121 9.95 -6.12 -9.50
C GLN A 121 8.83 -6.28 -8.46
N PHE A 122 8.71 -5.31 -7.56
CA PHE A 122 7.67 -5.34 -6.53
C PHE A 122 6.28 -5.11 -7.15
N GLY A 123 6.15 -4.17 -8.08
CA GLY A 123 4.89 -3.84 -8.73
C GLY A 123 4.25 -5.03 -9.45
N ILE A 124 5.05 -5.79 -10.21
CA ILE A 124 4.58 -7.03 -10.86
C ILE A 124 4.19 -8.08 -9.82
N GLY A 125 5.05 -8.31 -8.81
CA GLY A 125 4.78 -9.29 -7.75
C GLY A 125 3.51 -8.96 -6.95
N ALA A 126 3.32 -7.69 -6.58
CA ALA A 126 2.15 -7.22 -5.87
C ALA A 126 0.86 -7.41 -6.69
N LEU A 127 0.89 -7.07 -7.99
CA LEU A 127 -0.25 -7.27 -8.87
C LEU A 127 -0.56 -8.75 -9.09
N LEU A 128 0.46 -9.61 -9.17
CA LEU A 128 0.26 -11.07 -9.22
C LEU A 128 -0.40 -11.60 -7.95
N LEU A 129 0.00 -11.12 -6.77
CA LEU A 129 -0.66 -11.49 -5.51
C LEU A 129 -2.13 -11.06 -5.48
N ILE A 130 -2.47 -9.88 -5.99
CA ILE A 130 -3.85 -9.43 -6.16
C ILE A 130 -4.58 -10.35 -7.16
N ALA A 131 -3.97 -10.69 -8.29
CA ALA A 131 -4.58 -11.60 -9.27
C ALA A 131 -4.83 -13.00 -8.69
N ILE A 132 -3.94 -13.51 -7.85
CA ILE A 132 -4.10 -14.78 -7.14
C ILE A 132 -5.24 -14.68 -6.13
N HIS A 133 -5.35 -13.60 -5.38
CA HIS A 133 -6.49 -13.33 -4.49
C HIS A 133 -7.81 -13.37 -5.26
N GLU A 134 -7.94 -12.63 -6.38
CA GLU A 134 -9.16 -12.64 -7.21
C GLU A 134 -9.46 -14.03 -7.79
N SER A 135 -8.41 -14.79 -8.13
CA SER A 135 -8.57 -16.16 -8.60
C SER A 135 -9.22 -17.05 -7.53
N GLY A 136 -8.95 -16.78 -6.25
CA GLY A 136 -9.59 -17.44 -5.12
C GLY A 136 -11.11 -17.26 -5.15
N HIS A 137 -11.60 -16.04 -5.33
CA HIS A 137 -13.04 -15.80 -5.49
C HIS A 137 -13.64 -16.58 -6.68
N MET A 138 -12.93 -16.62 -7.80
CA MET A 138 -13.40 -17.34 -9.00
C MET A 138 -13.43 -18.86 -8.78
N ILE A 139 -12.43 -19.42 -8.10
CA ILE A 139 -12.36 -20.86 -7.78
C ILE A 139 -13.53 -21.25 -6.88
N PHE A 140 -13.75 -20.52 -5.79
CA PHE A 140 -14.82 -20.79 -4.83
C PHE A 140 -16.21 -20.55 -5.44
N ALA A 141 -16.37 -19.53 -6.27
CA ALA A 141 -17.63 -19.29 -6.96
C ALA A 141 -17.97 -20.41 -7.96
N ARG A 142 -16.99 -20.90 -8.72
CA ARG A 142 -17.19 -22.05 -9.61
C ARG A 142 -17.50 -23.33 -8.85
N ALA A 143 -16.82 -23.55 -7.72
CA ALA A 143 -17.11 -24.69 -6.84
C ALA A 143 -18.55 -24.66 -6.31
N GLU A 144 -19.09 -23.46 -6.05
CA GLU A 144 -20.49 -23.24 -5.66
C GLU A 144 -21.47 -23.22 -6.87
N GLY A 145 -21.01 -23.53 -8.08
CA GLY A 145 -21.83 -23.59 -9.30
C GLY A 145 -22.22 -22.23 -9.87
N LEU A 146 -21.53 -21.16 -9.51
CA LEU A 146 -21.83 -19.80 -9.96
C LEU A 146 -21.07 -19.45 -11.24
N LYS A 147 -21.70 -18.62 -12.08
CA LYS A 147 -21.05 -18.01 -13.23
C LYS A 147 -20.27 -16.76 -12.77
N VAL A 148 -19.01 -16.69 -13.14
CA VAL A 148 -18.11 -15.57 -12.80
C VAL A 148 -17.66 -14.83 -14.05
N SER A 149 -17.50 -13.51 -13.93
CA SER A 149 -16.86 -12.70 -14.99
C SER A 149 -15.34 -12.91 -14.97
N ALA A 150 -14.68 -12.53 -16.06
CA ALA A 150 -13.25 -12.30 -16.04
C ALA A 150 -12.92 -11.09 -15.14
N PRO A 151 -11.77 -11.11 -14.43
CA PRO A 151 -11.37 -10.01 -13.56
C PRO A 151 -11.02 -8.76 -14.37
N ILE A 152 -11.34 -7.58 -13.82
CA ILE A 152 -10.93 -6.27 -14.34
C ILE A 152 -10.04 -5.64 -13.30
N PHE A 153 -8.77 -5.40 -13.66
CA PHE A 153 -7.79 -4.81 -12.76
C PHE A 153 -7.93 -3.28 -12.74
N LEU A 154 -7.96 -2.72 -11.53
CA LEU A 154 -8.24 -1.31 -11.27
C LEU A 154 -6.99 -0.57 -10.74
N GLY A 155 -5.79 -1.08 -11.04
CA GLY A 155 -4.54 -0.54 -10.52
C GLY A 155 -4.49 -0.66 -9.00
N PRO A 156 -4.13 0.42 -8.28
CA PRO A 156 -4.01 0.42 -6.81
C PRO A 156 -5.32 0.10 -6.07
N PHE A 157 -6.45 0.17 -6.77
CA PHE A 157 -7.77 -0.12 -6.19
C PHE A 157 -8.14 -1.60 -6.21
N GLY A 158 -7.20 -2.47 -6.59
CA GLY A 158 -7.39 -3.92 -6.63
C GLY A 158 -7.92 -4.42 -7.97
N ALA A 159 -8.77 -5.43 -7.93
CA ALA A 159 -9.46 -5.95 -9.10
C ALA A 159 -10.94 -6.21 -8.79
N LEU A 160 -11.76 -6.30 -9.84
CA LEU A 160 -13.20 -6.52 -9.73
C LEU A 160 -13.59 -7.80 -10.48
N VAL A 161 -14.07 -8.78 -9.75
CA VAL A 161 -14.75 -9.98 -10.27
C VAL A 161 -16.24 -9.87 -9.97
N THR A 162 -17.07 -9.97 -11.00
CA THR A 162 -18.53 -9.92 -10.82
C THR A 162 -19.08 -11.35 -10.75
N THR A 163 -19.72 -11.67 -9.65
CA THR A 163 -20.49 -12.90 -9.45
C THR A 163 -21.96 -12.53 -9.30
N LYS A 164 -22.85 -13.18 -10.05
CA LYS A 164 -24.30 -12.93 -10.00
C LYS A 164 -25.04 -14.18 -9.54
N GLY A 165 -26.17 -13.95 -8.87
CA GLY A 165 -27.11 -15.02 -8.57
C GLY A 165 -26.75 -15.85 -7.34
N PHE A 166 -26.19 -15.23 -6.29
CA PHE A 166 -26.08 -15.89 -4.99
C PHE A 166 -27.45 -16.36 -4.51
N ARG A 167 -27.55 -17.62 -4.11
CA ARG A 167 -28.78 -18.23 -3.59
C ARG A 167 -29.08 -17.81 -2.16
N ASP A 168 -28.04 -17.69 -1.36
CA ASP A 168 -28.12 -17.35 0.05
C ASP A 168 -26.83 -16.67 0.56
N ALA A 169 -26.89 -16.18 1.79
CA ALA A 169 -25.75 -15.51 2.45
C ALA A 169 -24.58 -16.47 2.72
N ARG A 170 -24.80 -17.80 2.83
CA ARG A 170 -23.75 -18.79 2.98
C ARG A 170 -22.87 -18.86 1.73
N GLN A 171 -23.51 -18.98 0.57
CA GLN A 171 -22.81 -19.02 -0.72
C GLN A 171 -22.02 -17.75 -0.97
N GLU A 172 -22.59 -16.58 -0.65
CA GLU A 172 -21.89 -15.31 -0.74
C GLU A 172 -20.66 -15.27 0.17
N ALA A 173 -20.78 -15.73 1.43
CA ALA A 173 -19.67 -15.76 2.39
C ALA A 173 -18.56 -16.74 1.96
N ILE A 174 -18.90 -17.91 1.43
CA ILE A 174 -17.94 -18.91 0.93
C ILE A 174 -17.14 -18.32 -0.24
N VAL A 175 -17.79 -17.65 -1.18
CA VAL A 175 -17.11 -17.00 -2.30
C VAL A 175 -16.25 -15.83 -1.82
N ALA A 176 -16.76 -15.04 -0.87
CA ALA A 176 -16.03 -13.88 -0.35
C ALA A 176 -14.76 -14.29 0.41
N ILE A 177 -14.79 -15.39 1.18
CA ILE A 177 -13.60 -15.87 1.90
C ILE A 177 -12.55 -16.51 0.97
N GLY A 178 -12.97 -16.94 -0.24
CA GLY A 178 -12.10 -17.62 -1.20
C GLY A 178 -10.89 -16.82 -1.62
N GLY A 179 -11.05 -15.50 -1.88
CA GLY A 179 -9.96 -14.59 -2.21
C GLY A 179 -8.92 -14.51 -1.08
N PRO A 180 -9.31 -14.10 0.13
CA PRO A 180 -8.41 -14.05 1.27
C PRO A 180 -7.72 -15.38 1.61
N VAL A 181 -8.39 -16.54 1.46
CA VAL A 181 -7.78 -17.85 1.68
C VAL A 181 -6.64 -18.11 0.70
N VAL A 182 -6.91 -17.98 -0.59
CA VAL A 182 -5.93 -18.26 -1.64
C VAL A 182 -4.81 -17.21 -1.63
N GLY A 183 -5.15 -15.93 -1.40
CA GLY A 183 -4.18 -14.85 -1.28
C GLY A 183 -3.26 -15.01 -0.05
N THR A 184 -3.80 -15.48 1.08
CA THR A 184 -3.00 -15.75 2.29
C THR A 184 -2.03 -16.90 2.07
N ILE A 185 -2.46 -17.96 1.37
CA ILE A 185 -1.56 -19.07 0.98
C ILE A 185 -0.44 -18.54 0.09
N ALA A 186 -0.75 -17.72 -0.92
CA ALA A 186 0.26 -17.13 -1.80
C ALA A 186 1.26 -16.23 -1.05
N ALA A 187 0.79 -15.44 -0.09
CA ALA A 187 1.67 -14.64 0.79
C ALA A 187 2.59 -15.54 1.63
N GLY A 188 2.05 -16.63 2.18
CA GLY A 188 2.82 -17.65 2.90
C GLY A 188 3.88 -18.32 2.03
N VAL A 189 3.56 -18.64 0.78
CA VAL A 189 4.53 -19.17 -0.20
C VAL A 189 5.66 -18.18 -0.45
N CYS A 190 5.34 -16.89 -0.63
CA CYS A 190 6.37 -15.85 -0.76
C CYS A 190 7.29 -15.80 0.47
N TYR A 191 6.71 -15.91 1.69
CA TYR A 191 7.49 -15.92 2.93
C TYR A 191 8.43 -17.13 3.01
N VAL A 192 7.90 -18.33 2.83
CA VAL A 192 8.70 -19.57 2.87
C VAL A 192 9.80 -19.57 1.81
N PHE A 193 9.50 -19.08 0.61
CA PHE A 193 10.49 -18.93 -0.44
C PHE A 193 11.59 -17.93 -0.04
N ALA A 194 11.23 -16.78 0.54
CA ALA A 194 12.20 -15.81 1.04
C ALA A 194 13.13 -16.40 2.10
N GLU A 195 12.61 -17.22 3.01
CA GLU A 195 13.42 -17.87 4.06
C GLU A 195 14.37 -18.95 3.49
N SER A 196 14.09 -19.51 2.32
CA SER A 196 15.00 -20.44 1.62
C SER A 196 16.16 -19.75 0.90
N LEU A 197 16.11 -18.42 0.73
CA LEU A 197 17.12 -17.64 0.02
C LEU A 197 18.20 -17.10 0.97
N ARG A 198 19.42 -16.94 0.44
CA ARG A 198 20.47 -16.19 1.12
C ARG A 198 20.12 -14.70 1.18
N ALA A 199 20.71 -13.96 2.13
CA ALA A 199 20.57 -12.52 2.23
C ALA A 199 20.87 -11.82 0.90
N GLY A 200 20.00 -10.91 0.45
CA GLY A 200 20.12 -10.18 -0.81
C GLY A 200 18.79 -9.64 -1.31
N ASN A 201 18.84 -8.90 -2.40
CA ASN A 201 17.68 -8.18 -2.94
C ASN A 201 16.49 -9.09 -3.25
N THR A 202 16.72 -10.30 -3.73
CA THR A 202 15.66 -11.27 -4.03
C THR A 202 14.92 -11.71 -2.75
N ARG A 203 15.67 -12.04 -1.68
CA ARG A 203 15.07 -12.37 -0.38
C ARG A 203 14.22 -11.22 0.14
N TYR A 204 14.75 -10.01 0.08
CA TYR A 204 14.05 -8.80 0.52
C TYR A 204 12.77 -8.53 -0.29
N LEU A 205 12.84 -8.71 -1.60
CA LEU A 205 11.67 -8.60 -2.46
C LEU A 205 10.56 -9.56 -2.04
N PHE A 206 10.87 -10.83 -1.81
CA PHE A 206 9.88 -11.83 -1.44
C PHE A 206 9.36 -11.64 -0.01
N LEU A 207 10.16 -11.15 0.93
CA LEU A 207 9.68 -10.72 2.26
C LEU A 207 8.70 -9.55 2.16
N ALA A 208 9.01 -8.55 1.32
CA ALA A 208 8.14 -7.41 1.10
C ALA A 208 6.83 -7.83 0.41
N LEU A 209 6.88 -8.74 -0.55
CA LEU A 209 5.70 -9.32 -1.20
C LEU A 209 4.86 -10.15 -0.22
N ALA A 210 5.48 -10.92 0.66
CA ALA A 210 4.78 -11.66 1.71
C ALA A 210 4.04 -10.70 2.66
N TYR A 211 4.74 -9.67 3.16
CA TYR A 211 4.14 -8.64 4.00
C TYR A 211 2.96 -7.95 3.31
N PHE A 212 3.16 -7.50 2.06
CA PHE A 212 2.11 -6.88 1.26
C PHE A 212 0.92 -7.82 1.04
N GLY A 213 1.18 -9.08 0.70
CA GLY A 213 0.14 -10.10 0.49
C GLY A 213 -0.71 -10.32 1.74
N PHE A 214 -0.08 -10.51 2.92
CA PHE A 214 -0.81 -10.62 4.18
C PHE A 214 -1.58 -9.34 4.52
N LEU A 215 -0.97 -8.17 4.31
CA LEU A 215 -1.61 -6.87 4.56
C LEU A 215 -2.86 -6.67 3.68
N VAL A 216 -2.77 -6.96 2.38
CA VAL A 216 -3.91 -6.82 1.45
C VAL A 216 -5.04 -7.78 1.83
N ASN A 217 -4.72 -9.04 2.18
CA ASN A 217 -5.73 -9.99 2.62
C ASN A 217 -6.35 -9.57 3.96
N LEU A 218 -5.55 -9.11 4.93
CA LEU A 218 -6.04 -8.59 6.20
C LEU A 218 -6.96 -7.37 6.00
N PHE A 219 -6.56 -6.46 5.11
CA PHE A 219 -7.36 -5.30 4.74
C PHE A 219 -8.72 -5.71 4.13
N ASN A 220 -8.73 -6.69 3.21
CA ASN A 220 -9.96 -7.22 2.64
C ASN A 220 -10.83 -7.94 3.67
N MET A 221 -10.27 -8.39 4.80
CA MET A 221 -11.00 -9.00 5.89
C MET A 221 -11.62 -7.98 6.88
N ILE A 222 -11.48 -6.67 6.67
CA ILE A 222 -12.20 -5.68 7.47
C ILE A 222 -13.72 -5.92 7.31
N PRO A 223 -14.50 -6.01 8.41
CA PRO A 223 -15.91 -6.37 8.36
C PRO A 223 -16.79 -5.22 7.87
N MET A 224 -16.50 -4.71 6.67
CA MET A 224 -17.20 -3.59 6.06
C MET A 224 -17.33 -3.80 4.56
N SER A 225 -18.56 -3.77 4.05
CA SER A 225 -18.81 -3.77 2.59
C SER A 225 -18.25 -2.48 1.95
N PRO A 226 -17.60 -2.51 0.79
CA PRO A 226 -17.60 -3.59 -0.20
C PRO A 226 -16.50 -4.66 -0.03
N LEU A 227 -15.70 -4.60 1.03
CA LEU A 227 -14.62 -5.55 1.28
C LEU A 227 -15.17 -6.97 1.53
N ASP A 228 -14.35 -7.98 1.31
CA ASP A 228 -14.74 -9.38 1.47
C ASP A 228 -15.15 -9.71 2.89
N GLY A 229 -14.43 -9.16 3.87
CA GLY A 229 -14.76 -9.28 5.29
C GLY A 229 -16.17 -8.79 5.61
N GLY A 230 -16.62 -7.72 4.96
CA GLY A 230 -17.99 -7.23 5.12
C GLY A 230 -19.05 -8.21 4.58
N ARG A 231 -18.76 -8.90 3.48
CA ARG A 231 -19.64 -9.94 2.90
C ARG A 231 -19.69 -11.18 3.79
N VAL A 232 -18.54 -11.64 4.28
CA VAL A 232 -18.45 -12.80 5.19
C VAL A 232 -19.11 -12.46 6.53
N ALA A 233 -18.75 -11.35 7.14
CA ALA A 233 -19.27 -10.94 8.44
C ALA A 233 -20.79 -10.69 8.43
N SER A 234 -21.31 -10.23 7.29
CA SER A 234 -22.76 -10.07 7.10
C SER A 234 -23.54 -11.37 7.18
N ALA A 235 -22.95 -12.49 6.78
CA ALA A 235 -23.57 -13.81 6.92
C ALA A 235 -23.68 -14.26 8.39
N VAL A 236 -22.82 -13.72 9.26
CA VAL A 236 -22.82 -13.96 10.71
C VAL A 236 -23.78 -13.01 11.43
N SER A 237 -23.66 -11.70 11.14
CA SER A 237 -24.50 -10.67 11.78
C SER A 237 -24.67 -9.45 10.89
N LYS A 238 -25.90 -8.96 10.78
CA LYS A 238 -26.20 -7.70 10.08
C LYS A 238 -25.51 -6.47 10.68
N TRP A 239 -25.12 -6.54 11.95
CA TRP A 239 -24.45 -5.46 12.67
C TRP A 239 -22.92 -5.47 12.47
N ALA A 240 -22.37 -6.53 11.91
CA ALA A 240 -20.92 -6.63 11.70
C ALA A 240 -20.36 -5.51 10.81
N ASN A 241 -21.08 -5.10 9.76
CA ASN A 241 -20.67 -3.99 8.91
C ASN A 241 -20.70 -2.64 9.65
N VAL A 242 -21.63 -2.46 10.58
CA VAL A 242 -21.69 -1.24 11.42
C VAL A 242 -20.46 -1.21 12.34
N ALA A 243 -20.10 -2.34 12.94
CA ALA A 243 -18.91 -2.44 13.76
C ALA A 243 -17.64 -2.14 12.94
N GLY A 244 -17.53 -2.65 11.70
CA GLY A 244 -16.42 -2.35 10.80
C GLY A 244 -16.32 -0.86 10.45
N ILE A 245 -17.44 -0.21 10.17
CA ILE A 245 -17.49 1.24 9.94
C ILE A 245 -17.00 1.98 11.18
N ALA A 246 -17.48 1.61 12.38
CA ALA A 246 -17.06 2.25 13.62
C ALA A 246 -15.55 2.12 13.86
N VAL A 247 -14.97 0.94 13.62
CA VAL A 247 -13.53 0.73 13.71
C VAL A 247 -12.78 1.63 12.74
N LEU A 248 -13.19 1.70 11.46
CA LEU A 248 -12.53 2.55 10.47
C LEU A 248 -12.65 4.04 10.81
N VAL A 249 -13.80 4.49 11.33
CA VAL A 249 -13.97 5.87 11.82
C VAL A 249 -13.02 6.16 12.97
N LEU A 250 -12.88 5.24 13.93
CA LEU A 250 -11.93 5.40 15.05
C LEU A 250 -10.47 5.48 14.58
N VAL A 251 -10.10 4.65 13.61
CA VAL A 251 -8.75 4.68 13.01
C VAL A 251 -8.51 6.02 12.32
N LEU A 252 -9.44 6.48 11.48
CA LEU A 252 -9.31 7.78 10.80
C LEU A 252 -9.30 8.97 11.78
N ALA A 253 -10.12 8.91 12.84
CA ALA A 253 -10.09 9.90 13.90
C ALA A 253 -8.75 9.92 14.63
N GLY A 254 -8.17 8.74 14.93
CA GLY A 254 -6.84 8.63 15.52
C GLY A 254 -5.75 9.25 14.65
N TYR A 255 -5.76 8.98 13.34
CA TYR A 255 -4.83 9.63 12.39
C TYR A 255 -5.01 11.16 12.38
N TYR A 256 -6.24 11.63 12.34
CA TYR A 256 -6.54 13.07 12.34
C TYR A 256 -6.07 13.75 13.63
N LEU A 257 -6.36 13.16 14.79
CA LEU A 257 -6.01 13.72 16.10
C LEU A 257 -4.51 13.70 16.38
N SER A 258 -3.77 12.70 15.83
CA SER A 258 -2.32 12.64 15.93
C SER A 258 -1.59 13.57 14.95
N GLY A 259 -2.31 14.30 14.09
CA GLY A 259 -1.71 15.12 13.03
C GLY A 259 -1.10 14.30 11.89
N ALA A 260 -1.31 12.99 11.86
CA ALA A 260 -0.81 12.13 10.81
C ALA A 260 -1.63 12.29 9.52
N TYR A 261 -1.00 11.93 8.40
CA TYR A 261 -1.66 12.02 7.10
C TYR A 261 -2.82 11.03 7.00
N VAL A 262 -4.03 11.57 6.78
CA VAL A 262 -5.22 10.76 6.52
C VAL A 262 -5.25 10.35 5.05
N ASN A 263 -5.12 9.05 4.79
CA ASN A 263 -5.12 8.52 3.43
C ASN A 263 -6.52 8.68 2.79
N PRO A 264 -6.68 9.43 1.67
CA PRO A 264 -7.97 9.64 1.00
C PRO A 264 -8.65 8.34 0.55
N PHE A 265 -7.88 7.30 0.28
CA PHE A 265 -8.40 5.99 -0.10
C PHE A 265 -9.21 5.34 1.05
N LEU A 266 -8.75 5.46 2.31
CA LEU A 266 -9.50 4.97 3.47
C LEU A 266 -10.81 5.75 3.65
N VAL A 267 -10.79 7.06 3.40
CA VAL A 267 -12.00 7.89 3.44
C VAL A 267 -12.99 7.47 2.36
N LEU A 268 -12.51 7.22 1.13
CA LEU A 268 -13.35 6.72 0.03
C LEU A 268 -14.01 5.37 0.39
N ILE A 269 -13.23 4.44 0.95
CA ILE A 269 -13.74 3.13 1.40
C ILE A 269 -14.79 3.31 2.50
N LEU A 270 -14.56 4.22 3.46
CA LEU A 270 -15.54 4.52 4.50
C LEU A 270 -16.86 5.02 3.88
N ILE A 271 -16.79 5.97 2.95
CA ILE A 271 -17.96 6.51 2.25
C ILE A 271 -18.74 5.39 1.55
N ILE A 272 -18.06 4.58 0.75
CA ILE A 272 -18.68 3.45 0.03
C ILE A 272 -19.27 2.44 1.04
N GLY A 273 -18.56 2.14 2.12
CA GLY A 273 -19.01 1.25 3.19
C GLY A 273 -20.30 1.74 3.87
N VAL A 274 -20.38 3.03 4.16
CA VAL A 274 -21.60 3.63 4.73
C VAL A 274 -22.77 3.50 3.76
N PHE A 275 -22.62 3.91 2.49
CA PHE A 275 -23.66 3.78 1.48
C PHE A 275 -24.10 2.33 1.25
N SER A 276 -23.16 1.40 1.19
CA SER A 276 -23.44 -0.04 1.04
C SER A 276 -24.24 -0.59 2.23
N THR A 277 -23.85 -0.20 3.44
CA THR A 277 -24.50 -0.64 4.68
C THR A 277 -25.91 -0.05 4.79
N VAL A 278 -26.09 1.25 4.50
CA VAL A 278 -27.42 1.90 4.45
C VAL A 278 -28.30 1.21 3.41
N GLY A 279 -27.79 0.94 2.21
CA GLY A 279 -28.53 0.22 1.16
C GLY A 279 -28.97 -1.19 1.61
N ARG A 280 -28.15 -1.88 2.40
CA ARG A 280 -28.51 -3.19 2.99
C ARG A 280 -29.66 -3.05 3.99
N PHE A 281 -29.60 -2.09 4.93
CA PHE A 281 -30.68 -1.86 5.88
C PHE A 281 -31.98 -1.45 5.20
N GLN A 282 -31.91 -0.68 4.11
CA GLN A 282 -33.11 -0.33 3.33
C GLN A 282 -33.74 -1.57 2.65
N ARG A 283 -32.91 -2.49 2.08
CA ARG A 283 -33.40 -3.76 1.53
C ARG A 283 -34.04 -4.63 2.61
N ALA A 284 -33.45 -4.71 3.79
CA ALA A 284 -34.01 -5.42 4.94
C ALA A 284 -35.40 -4.88 5.33
N LYS A 285 -35.55 -3.55 5.40
CA LYS A 285 -36.86 -2.90 5.67
C LYS A 285 -37.91 -3.20 4.60
N ARG A 286 -37.49 -3.47 3.36
CA ARG A 286 -38.40 -3.85 2.24
C ARG A 286 -38.70 -5.35 2.19
N GLY A 287 -38.24 -6.15 3.17
CA GLY A 287 -38.43 -7.59 3.19
C GLY A 287 -37.60 -8.34 2.12
N GLN A 288 -36.59 -7.69 1.55
CA GLN A 288 -35.72 -8.26 0.52
C GLN A 288 -34.44 -8.90 1.08
N GLU A 289 -34.37 -9.06 2.38
CA GLU A 289 -33.24 -9.71 3.06
C GLU A 289 -33.44 -11.23 3.01
N PRO A 290 -32.40 -12.01 2.63
CA PRO A 290 -32.49 -13.46 2.71
C PRO A 290 -32.68 -13.92 4.16
N PRO A 291 -33.33 -15.09 4.38
CA PRO A 291 -33.53 -15.59 5.72
C PRO A 291 -32.20 -15.80 6.45
N PRO A 292 -32.17 -15.62 7.78
CA PRO A 292 -30.96 -15.78 8.56
C PRO A 292 -30.46 -17.25 8.49
N LEU A 293 -29.13 -17.42 8.38
CA LEU A 293 -28.53 -18.74 8.34
C LEU A 293 -28.70 -19.49 9.67
N PRO A 294 -28.74 -20.84 9.63
CA PRO A 294 -28.74 -21.66 10.85
C PRO A 294 -27.54 -21.31 11.75
N ALA A 295 -27.75 -21.41 13.07
CA ALA A 295 -26.73 -21.04 14.06
C ALA A 295 -25.38 -21.74 13.84
N ARG A 296 -25.42 -23.07 13.55
CA ARG A 296 -24.20 -23.86 13.24
C ARG A 296 -23.41 -23.27 12.05
N THR A 297 -24.10 -22.90 10.97
CA THR A 297 -23.48 -22.30 9.78
C THR A 297 -22.87 -20.96 10.09
N ARG A 298 -23.56 -20.10 10.86
CA ARG A 298 -23.03 -18.79 11.28
C ARG A 298 -21.78 -18.94 12.14
N VAL A 299 -21.79 -19.89 13.09
CA VAL A 299 -20.62 -20.18 13.93
C VAL A 299 -19.45 -20.67 13.08
N ALA A 300 -19.69 -21.62 12.16
CA ALA A 300 -18.65 -22.15 11.27
C ALA A 300 -18.03 -21.04 10.40
N ILE A 301 -18.83 -20.17 9.80
CA ILE A 301 -18.36 -19.01 9.02
C ILE A 301 -17.58 -18.04 9.92
N GLY A 302 -18.08 -17.76 11.12
CA GLY A 302 -17.41 -16.87 12.08
C GLY A 302 -16.04 -17.41 12.51
N VAL A 303 -15.94 -18.71 12.82
CA VAL A 303 -14.68 -19.36 13.18
C VAL A 303 -13.69 -19.33 12.02
N ALA A 304 -14.12 -19.68 10.80
CA ALA A 304 -13.28 -19.61 9.61
C ALA A 304 -12.79 -18.18 9.34
N TYR A 305 -13.67 -17.20 9.49
CA TYR A 305 -13.34 -15.78 9.33
C TYR A 305 -12.30 -15.31 10.35
N LEU A 306 -12.52 -15.58 11.64
CA LEU A 306 -11.60 -15.18 12.70
C LEU A 306 -10.27 -15.92 12.61
N GLY A 307 -10.30 -17.22 12.27
CA GLY A 307 -9.10 -18.01 12.04
C GLY A 307 -8.25 -17.46 10.90
N LEU A 308 -8.86 -17.11 9.77
CA LEU A 308 -8.15 -16.53 8.63
C LEU A 308 -7.60 -15.13 8.97
N LEU A 309 -8.39 -14.31 9.68
CA LEU A 309 -7.94 -13.00 10.14
C LEU A 309 -6.71 -13.12 11.05
N LEU A 310 -6.72 -14.09 11.97
CA LEU A 310 -5.57 -14.36 12.83
C LEU A 310 -4.35 -14.82 12.02
N VAL A 311 -4.53 -15.71 11.05
CA VAL A 311 -3.43 -16.18 10.18
C VAL A 311 -2.83 -15.00 9.39
N CYS A 312 -3.66 -14.12 8.82
CA CYS A 312 -3.18 -12.93 8.13
C CYS A 312 -2.41 -11.99 9.07
N LEU A 313 -2.91 -11.76 10.29
CA LEU A 313 -2.28 -10.89 11.28
C LEU A 313 -0.92 -11.44 11.71
N VAL A 314 -0.86 -12.73 12.06
CA VAL A 314 0.38 -13.39 12.44
C VAL A 314 1.37 -13.41 11.29
N GLY A 315 0.93 -13.79 10.08
CA GLY A 315 1.76 -13.82 8.88
C GLY A 315 2.33 -12.43 8.55
N MET A 316 1.51 -11.39 8.64
CA MET A 316 1.96 -10.00 8.45
C MET A 316 3.01 -9.60 9.50
N SER A 317 2.77 -9.91 10.79
CA SER A 317 3.73 -9.62 11.87
C SER A 317 5.06 -10.34 11.68
N VAL A 318 5.03 -11.61 11.30
CA VAL A 318 6.23 -12.41 11.06
C VAL A 318 7.01 -11.88 9.85
N ALA A 319 6.33 -11.59 8.73
CA ALA A 319 6.97 -11.02 7.56
C ALA A 319 7.57 -9.61 7.84
N HIS A 320 6.86 -8.80 8.64
CA HIS A 320 7.35 -7.49 9.07
C HIS A 320 8.61 -7.61 9.92
N SER A 321 8.60 -8.49 10.93
CA SER A 321 9.77 -8.72 11.79
C SER A 321 10.97 -9.20 10.99
N ALA A 322 10.75 -10.08 9.98
CA ALA A 322 11.82 -10.53 9.09
C ALA A 322 12.40 -9.39 8.24
N LEU A 323 11.57 -8.43 7.78
CA LEU A 323 12.03 -7.23 7.08
C LEU A 323 12.85 -6.30 7.98
N LEU A 324 12.41 -6.07 9.23
CA LEU A 324 13.13 -5.26 10.20
C LEU A 324 14.52 -5.86 10.51
N ASN A 325 14.58 -7.17 10.76
CA ASN A 325 15.82 -7.90 11.02
C ASN A 325 16.78 -7.89 9.81
N ALA A 326 16.24 -7.72 8.62
CA ALA A 326 17.02 -7.57 7.40
C ALA A 326 17.59 -6.16 7.17
N GLY A 327 17.34 -5.20 8.08
CA GLY A 327 17.84 -3.83 8.04
C GLY A 327 17.08 -2.87 7.10
N ILE A 328 16.00 -3.31 6.47
CA ILE A 328 15.21 -2.48 5.53
C ILE A 328 14.13 -1.66 6.24
N GLY A 329 13.68 -2.11 7.41
CA GLY A 329 12.59 -1.47 8.15
C GLY A 329 12.87 -0.05 8.64
N GLN A 330 14.13 0.36 8.73
CA GLN A 330 14.51 1.72 9.18
C GLN A 330 14.42 2.78 8.07
N GLN A 331 14.21 2.38 6.82
CA GLN A 331 14.11 3.31 5.67
C GLN A 331 12.65 3.59 5.25
N ILE A 332 11.67 2.95 5.88
CA ILE A 332 10.24 3.01 5.47
C ILE A 332 9.35 3.73 6.52
N VAL A 333 9.92 4.10 7.67
CA VAL A 333 9.18 4.83 8.73
C VAL A 333 9.42 6.35 8.61
#